data_e9dcf26a2c1a10517f9cda6d68a658ca
#
_entry.id   e9dcf26a2c1a10517f9cda6d68a658ca
#
_cell.length_a   1.000
_cell.length_b   1.000
_cell.length_c   1.000
_cell.angle_alpha   90.00
_cell.angle_beta   90.00
_cell.angle_gamma   90.00
#
_symmetry.space_group_name_H-M   'P 1'
#
loop_
_entity.id
_entity.type
_entity.pdbx_description
1 polymer ?
#
loop_
_entity_poly.entity_id
_entity_poly.type
_entity_poly.pdbx_seq_one_letter_code
_entity_poly.pdbx_strand_id
1 'polypeptide(L)'
;LDFSAGAGLATHGAAALAAVPEGGLLLSHTDLHWNPARYLRACEGARPDVTHLSLQLLPYPWFARQHPLHPRMKRWPDVAAASTDPATERYERLVEDVATGNLDAFPAGIYLDLHGVHEPHIGRLGSWRGRWNLVPWGLHYRIVAAGAVQGDAGEWLARSLAEIDRLKAAYEGGPPSPDRFRVGSWEIAAGAAYNDAHSCVGCNPTRGALS
;
A
#
# COMPACT_ATOMS: atom_id res chain seq x y z
N LEU A 1 -0.47 24.70 -21.51
CA LEU A 1 -0.67 23.30 -21.10
C LEU A 1 -1.47 23.32 -19.81
N ASP A 2 -2.66 22.75 -19.83
CA ASP A 2 -3.53 22.65 -18.64
C ASP A 2 -3.09 21.41 -17.84
N PHE A 3 -2.47 21.65 -16.69
CA PHE A 3 -2.03 20.60 -15.77
C PHE A 3 -3.09 20.24 -14.72
N SER A 4 -4.31 20.79 -14.81
CA SER A 4 -5.41 20.48 -13.87
C SER A 4 -5.74 18.99 -13.83
N ALA A 5 -5.44 18.30 -14.93
CA ALA A 5 -5.53 16.85 -15.03
C ALA A 5 -4.60 16.09 -14.05
N GLY A 6 -3.49 16.70 -13.63
CA GLY A 6 -2.61 16.13 -12.61
C GLY A 6 -3.16 16.17 -11.19
N ALA A 7 -4.23 16.94 -10.95
CA ALA A 7 -4.84 17.08 -9.63
C ALA A 7 -5.33 15.72 -9.08
N GLY A 8 -5.83 14.84 -9.95
CA GLY A 8 -6.27 13.50 -9.54
C GLY A 8 -5.15 12.64 -8.94
N LEU A 9 -3.93 12.70 -9.50
CA LEU A 9 -2.79 11.96 -8.96
C LEU A 9 -2.33 12.53 -7.61
N ALA A 10 -2.30 13.86 -7.47
CA ALA A 10 -1.97 14.50 -6.21
C ALA A 10 -3.00 14.15 -5.13
N THR A 11 -4.29 14.18 -5.48
CA THR A 11 -5.39 13.78 -4.59
C THR A 11 -5.27 12.33 -4.15
N HIS A 12 -4.96 11.42 -5.10
CA HIS A 12 -4.73 10.01 -4.79
C HIS A 12 -3.54 9.83 -3.85
N GLY A 13 -2.41 10.46 -4.15
CA GLY A 13 -1.23 10.40 -3.29
C GLY A 13 -1.48 10.94 -1.88
N ALA A 14 -2.25 12.03 -1.77
CA ALA A 14 -2.65 12.61 -0.49
C ALA A 14 -3.56 11.65 0.30
N ALA A 15 -4.56 11.04 -0.37
CA ALA A 15 -5.45 10.07 0.23
C ALA A 15 -4.69 8.81 0.71
N ALA A 16 -3.78 8.30 -0.13
CA ALA A 16 -2.93 7.16 0.22
C ALA A 16 -2.09 7.43 1.48
N LEU A 17 -1.47 8.60 1.56
CA LEU A 17 -0.71 9.00 2.76
C LEU A 17 -1.61 9.22 3.98
N ALA A 18 -2.80 9.81 3.80
CA ALA A 18 -3.74 10.09 4.87
C ALA A 18 -4.31 8.80 5.50
N ALA A 19 -4.46 7.74 4.70
CA ALA A 19 -4.95 6.45 5.17
C ALA A 19 -3.97 5.72 6.12
N VAL A 20 -2.69 6.08 6.09
CA VAL A 20 -1.67 5.51 6.98
C VAL A 20 -1.72 6.21 8.34
N PRO A 21 -1.88 5.51 9.47
CA PRO A 21 -1.78 6.07 10.79
C PRO A 21 -0.44 6.77 11.06
N GLU A 22 -0.44 7.70 12.01
CA GLU A 22 0.76 8.45 12.37
C GLU A 22 1.92 7.53 12.73
N GLY A 23 3.05 7.77 12.09
CA GLY A 23 4.25 7.00 12.31
C GLY A 23 4.25 5.60 11.69
N GLY A 24 3.32 5.28 10.79
CA GLY A 24 3.28 4.01 10.08
C GLY A 24 4.36 3.88 8.99
N LEU A 25 4.52 2.67 8.49
CA LEU A 25 5.32 2.35 7.30
C LEU A 25 4.39 2.02 6.13
N LEU A 26 4.54 2.73 5.01
CA LEU A 26 3.83 2.44 3.76
C LEU A 26 4.79 1.83 2.74
N LEU A 27 4.40 0.70 2.18
CA LEU A 27 5.07 0.03 1.07
C LEU A 27 4.21 0.18 -0.18
N SER A 28 4.63 1.00 -1.14
CA SER A 28 3.91 1.21 -2.39
C SER A 28 4.51 0.41 -3.52
N HIS A 29 3.66 -0.22 -4.34
CA HIS A 29 4.11 -1.13 -5.38
C HIS A 29 4.27 -0.46 -6.75
N THR A 30 3.33 0.36 -7.20
CA THR A 30 3.35 0.93 -8.56
C THR A 30 3.84 2.36 -8.59
N ASP A 31 4.34 2.81 -9.74
CA ASP A 31 4.73 4.21 -9.98
C ASP A 31 3.57 5.17 -9.71
N LEU A 32 2.35 4.74 -9.99
CA LEU A 32 1.14 5.54 -9.79
C LEU A 32 0.84 5.80 -8.32
N HIS A 33 1.17 4.88 -7.45
CA HIS A 33 1.02 5.03 -6.00
C HIS A 33 2.27 5.65 -5.37
N TRP A 34 3.44 5.20 -5.81
CA TRP A 34 4.72 5.66 -5.30
C TRP A 34 5.00 7.13 -5.61
N ASN A 35 4.93 7.51 -6.90
CA ASN A 35 5.39 8.83 -7.33
C ASN A 35 4.59 10.00 -6.74
N PRO A 36 3.23 10.00 -6.72
CA PRO A 36 2.48 11.09 -6.12
C PRO A 36 2.72 11.22 -4.62
N ALA A 37 2.72 10.12 -3.88
CA ALA A 37 2.98 10.12 -2.45
C ALA A 37 4.44 10.56 -2.15
N ARG A 38 5.39 10.11 -2.96
CA ARG A 38 6.80 10.53 -2.87
C ARG A 38 6.96 12.02 -3.10
N TYR A 39 6.32 12.56 -4.14
CA TYR A 39 6.35 13.99 -4.44
C TYR A 39 5.81 14.82 -3.29
N LEU A 40 4.62 14.50 -2.79
CA LEU A 40 4.00 15.21 -1.68
C LEU A 40 4.88 15.20 -0.43
N ARG A 41 5.52 14.06 -0.13
CA ARG A 41 6.42 13.96 1.02
C ARG A 41 7.73 14.74 0.82
N ALA A 42 8.36 14.59 -0.35
CA ALA A 42 9.69 15.15 -0.59
C ALA A 42 9.68 16.65 -0.92
N CYS A 43 8.63 17.10 -1.64
CA CYS A 43 8.55 18.48 -2.15
C CYS A 43 7.62 19.37 -1.33
N GLU A 44 6.54 18.79 -0.76
CA GLU A 44 5.55 19.55 -0.01
C GLU A 44 5.60 19.29 1.50
N GLY A 45 6.46 18.39 1.96
CA GLY A 45 6.61 18.05 3.38
C GLY A 45 5.39 17.35 3.98
N ALA A 46 4.53 16.77 3.15
CA ALA A 46 3.33 16.07 3.60
C ALA A 46 3.70 14.79 4.36
N ARG A 47 3.05 14.57 5.52
CA ARG A 47 3.20 13.36 6.33
C ARG A 47 4.67 12.92 6.55
N PRO A 48 5.52 13.78 7.12
CA PRO A 48 6.91 13.45 7.42
C PRO A 48 7.05 12.30 8.44
N ASP A 49 5.99 12.06 9.20
CA ASP A 49 5.86 10.98 10.18
C ASP A 49 5.77 9.59 9.54
N VAL A 50 5.28 9.48 8.31
CA VAL A 50 5.13 8.21 7.60
C VAL A 50 6.45 7.83 6.95
N THR A 51 6.96 6.62 7.23
CA THR A 51 8.04 6.03 6.43
C THR A 51 7.45 5.46 5.14
N HIS A 52 8.00 5.83 3.99
CA HIS A 52 7.45 5.40 2.70
C HIS A 52 8.54 4.77 1.84
N LEU A 53 8.33 3.52 1.42
CA LEU A 53 9.25 2.74 0.59
C LEU A 53 8.55 2.21 -0.66
N SER A 54 9.31 2.14 -1.75
CA SER A 54 8.84 1.51 -2.98
C SER A 54 9.17 0.02 -2.99
N LEU A 55 8.16 -0.82 -3.10
CA LEU A 55 8.34 -2.27 -3.28
C LEU A 55 9.08 -2.60 -4.57
N GLN A 56 8.85 -1.84 -5.65
CA GLN A 56 9.54 -2.04 -6.92
C GLN A 56 11.03 -1.76 -6.83
N LEU A 57 11.44 -0.85 -5.95
CA LEU A 57 12.83 -0.47 -5.77
C LEU A 57 13.55 -1.32 -4.73
N LEU A 58 12.83 -1.98 -3.82
CA LEU A 58 13.43 -2.82 -2.77
C LEU A 58 14.40 -3.89 -3.30
N PRO A 59 14.14 -4.55 -4.47
CA PRO A 59 15.06 -5.57 -4.99
C PRO A 59 16.42 -5.04 -5.46
N TYR A 60 16.57 -3.71 -5.56
CA TYR A 60 17.79 -3.14 -6.12
C TYR A 60 18.83 -2.82 -5.02
N PRO A 61 20.08 -3.30 -5.15
CA PRO A 61 21.13 -3.05 -4.15
C PRO A 61 21.42 -1.56 -3.92
N TRP A 62 21.26 -0.72 -4.94
CA TRP A 62 21.46 0.72 -4.80
C TRP A 62 20.38 1.36 -3.89
N PHE A 63 19.14 0.82 -3.88
CA PHE A 63 18.08 1.31 -3.02
C PHE A 63 18.34 0.97 -1.55
N ALA A 64 18.97 -0.16 -1.28
CA ALA A 64 19.41 -0.52 0.08
C ALA A 64 20.39 0.49 0.69
N ARG A 65 21.16 1.21 -0.14
CA ARG A 65 22.04 2.30 0.32
C ARG A 65 21.26 3.50 0.88
N GLN A 66 19.96 3.57 0.65
CA GLN A 66 19.09 4.62 1.21
C GLN A 66 18.61 4.30 2.64
N HIS A 67 18.95 3.13 3.20
CA HIS A 67 18.57 2.77 4.57
C HIS A 67 18.85 3.89 5.60
N PRO A 68 20.00 4.59 5.56
CA PRO A 68 20.26 5.69 6.48
C PRO A 68 19.28 6.87 6.40
N LEU A 69 18.56 7.01 5.29
CA LEU A 69 17.52 8.01 5.11
C LEU A 69 16.19 7.60 5.78
N HIS A 70 16.12 6.38 6.28
CA HIS A 70 14.96 5.80 6.94
C HIS A 70 15.31 5.32 8.36
N PRO A 71 15.65 6.26 9.28
CA PRO A 71 16.25 5.92 10.58
C PRO A 71 15.31 5.10 11.50
N ARG A 72 14.03 5.05 11.21
CA ARG A 72 13.06 4.21 11.93
C ARG A 72 13.11 2.74 11.50
N MET A 73 13.65 2.45 10.32
CA MET A 73 13.85 1.08 9.88
C MET A 73 14.98 0.44 10.68
N LYS A 74 14.67 -0.54 11.50
CA LYS A 74 15.69 -1.31 12.25
C LYS A 74 16.47 -2.24 11.34
N ARG A 75 15.79 -2.83 10.38
CA ARG A 75 16.38 -3.80 9.45
C ARG A 75 15.93 -3.53 8.02
N TRP A 76 16.89 -3.49 7.12
CA TRP A 76 16.63 -3.52 5.69
C TRP A 76 16.45 -4.97 5.23
N PRO A 77 15.54 -5.26 4.27
CA PRO A 77 15.37 -6.62 3.75
C PRO A 77 16.64 -7.14 3.08
N ASP A 78 16.85 -8.47 3.15
CA ASP A 78 18.01 -9.11 2.53
C ASP A 78 17.80 -9.26 1.02
N VAL A 79 18.22 -8.23 0.29
CA VAL A 79 18.11 -8.18 -1.18
C VAL A 79 18.94 -9.28 -1.85
N ALA A 80 20.07 -9.65 -1.27
CA ALA A 80 20.93 -10.69 -1.84
C ALA A 80 20.28 -12.06 -1.74
N ALA A 81 19.72 -12.41 -0.58
CA ALA A 81 18.96 -13.64 -0.41
C ALA A 81 17.71 -13.67 -1.30
N ALA A 82 16.95 -12.57 -1.35
CA ALA A 82 15.77 -12.49 -2.20
C ALA A 82 16.09 -12.58 -3.69
N SER A 83 17.28 -12.20 -4.13
CA SER A 83 17.68 -12.28 -5.54
C SER A 83 17.82 -13.71 -6.07
N THR A 84 17.95 -14.69 -5.18
CA THR A 84 18.03 -16.12 -5.53
C THR A 84 16.65 -16.74 -5.74
N ASP A 85 15.59 -16.07 -5.28
CA ASP A 85 14.24 -16.55 -5.42
C ASP A 85 13.67 -16.28 -6.84
N PRO A 86 12.70 -17.07 -7.30
CA PRO A 86 11.95 -16.77 -8.52
C PRO A 86 11.39 -15.34 -8.47
N ALA A 87 11.31 -14.69 -9.61
CA ALA A 87 10.84 -13.30 -9.69
C ALA A 87 9.46 -13.09 -9.03
N THR A 88 8.60 -14.11 -9.09
CA THR A 88 7.26 -14.12 -8.48
C THR A 88 7.28 -14.19 -6.95
N GLU A 89 8.33 -14.75 -6.36
CA GLU A 89 8.48 -14.97 -4.92
C GLU A 89 9.33 -13.88 -4.24
N ARG A 90 10.13 -13.19 -5.05
CA ARG A 90 11.09 -12.19 -4.56
C ARG A 90 10.41 -11.05 -3.77
N TYR A 91 9.31 -10.54 -4.28
CA TYR A 91 8.58 -9.45 -3.59
C TYR A 91 7.98 -9.91 -2.27
N GLU A 92 7.43 -11.12 -2.24
CA GLU A 92 6.87 -11.71 -1.02
C GLU A 92 7.96 -11.85 0.06
N ARG A 93 9.14 -12.34 -0.34
CA ARG A 93 10.29 -12.45 0.53
C ARG A 93 10.72 -11.11 1.11
N LEU A 94 10.82 -10.09 0.26
CA LEU A 94 11.21 -8.75 0.70
C LEU A 94 10.18 -8.14 1.65
N VAL A 95 8.89 -8.31 1.40
CA VAL A 95 7.83 -7.86 2.29
C VAL A 95 7.87 -8.61 3.62
N GLU A 96 8.10 -9.92 3.60
CA GLU A 96 8.26 -10.74 4.81
C GLU A 96 9.46 -10.28 5.65
N ASP A 97 10.59 -9.99 5.00
CA ASP A 97 11.79 -9.48 5.68
C ASP A 97 11.54 -8.11 6.30
N VAL A 98 10.83 -7.20 5.59
CA VAL A 98 10.44 -5.90 6.14
C VAL A 98 9.54 -6.09 7.36
N ALA A 99 8.52 -6.93 7.27
CA ALA A 99 7.61 -7.19 8.38
C ALA A 99 8.33 -7.80 9.58
N THR A 100 9.10 -8.86 9.35
CA THR A 100 9.82 -9.57 10.42
C THR A 100 10.85 -8.68 11.11
N GLY A 101 11.53 -7.81 10.35
CA GLY A 101 12.59 -6.97 10.88
C GLY A 101 12.13 -5.67 11.52
N ASN A 102 10.87 -5.25 11.28
CA ASN A 102 10.49 -3.88 11.61
C ASN A 102 9.10 -3.71 12.27
N LEU A 103 8.33 -4.77 12.46
CA LEU A 103 6.97 -4.62 13.01
C LEU A 103 6.95 -3.90 14.36
N ASP A 104 7.93 -4.16 15.19
CA ASP A 104 8.10 -3.52 16.50
C ASP A 104 8.60 -2.07 16.41
N ALA A 105 9.26 -1.69 15.31
CA ALA A 105 9.68 -0.31 15.06
C ALA A 105 8.54 0.56 14.57
N PHE A 106 7.48 -0.05 14.05
CA PHE A 106 6.28 0.61 13.54
C PHE A 106 5.03 0.13 14.28
N PRO A 107 4.83 0.53 15.55
CA PRO A 107 3.66 0.13 16.34
C PRO A 107 2.34 0.59 15.72
N ALA A 108 2.35 1.67 14.94
CA ALA A 108 1.21 2.12 14.15
C ALA A 108 0.85 1.14 13.01
N GLY A 109 1.79 0.31 12.59
CA GLY A 109 1.61 -0.74 11.59
C GLY A 109 2.46 -0.57 10.34
N ILE A 110 2.49 -1.65 9.56
CA ILE A 110 3.09 -1.71 8.21
C ILE A 110 1.95 -1.92 7.23
N TYR A 111 1.89 -1.07 6.22
CA TYR A 111 0.82 -0.99 5.24
C TYR A 111 1.35 -1.28 3.85
N LEU A 112 0.57 -2.03 3.08
CA LEU A 112 0.87 -2.38 1.70
C LEU A 112 -0.15 -1.71 0.78
N ASP A 113 0.35 -1.03 -0.20
CA ASP A 113 -0.40 -0.53 -1.34
C ASP A 113 -0.23 -1.55 -2.47
N LEU A 114 -1.15 -2.50 -2.52
CA LEU A 114 -1.12 -3.59 -3.49
C LEU A 114 -2.13 -3.31 -4.58
N HIS A 115 -1.65 -3.17 -5.79
CA HIS A 115 -2.49 -3.21 -6.96
C HIS A 115 -2.74 -4.67 -7.35
N GLY A 116 -3.98 -5.01 -7.69
CA GLY A 116 -4.55 -6.36 -7.92
C GLY A 116 -3.74 -7.39 -8.71
N VAL A 117 -2.58 -7.04 -9.26
CA VAL A 117 -1.69 -7.97 -9.96
C VAL A 117 -0.81 -8.78 -8.99
N HIS A 118 -0.51 -8.24 -7.79
CA HIS A 118 0.40 -8.87 -6.84
C HIS A 118 -0.30 -9.45 -5.61
N GLU A 119 -1.54 -9.06 -5.37
CA GLU A 119 -2.36 -9.60 -4.29
C GLU A 119 -2.46 -11.14 -4.29
N PRO A 120 -2.62 -11.80 -5.46
CA PRO A 120 -2.60 -13.26 -5.52
C PRO A 120 -1.26 -13.90 -5.19
N HIS A 121 -0.17 -13.14 -5.25
CA HIS A 121 1.19 -13.65 -5.00
C HIS A 121 1.58 -13.49 -3.53
N ILE A 122 1.21 -12.38 -2.90
CA ILE A 122 1.44 -12.18 -1.48
C ILE A 122 0.49 -13.06 -0.69
N GLY A 123 1.02 -14.07 -0.04
CA GLY A 123 0.27 -15.05 0.72
C GLY A 123 0.17 -16.43 0.07
N ARG A 124 0.80 -16.66 -1.08
CA ARG A 124 0.95 -18.01 -1.66
C ARG A 124 2.14 -18.77 -1.06
N LEU A 125 3.17 -18.07 -0.60
CA LEU A 125 4.27 -18.70 0.11
C LEU A 125 3.77 -19.31 1.42
N GLY A 126 4.10 -20.58 1.65
CA GLY A 126 3.73 -21.29 2.87
C GLY A 126 4.26 -20.62 4.14
N SER A 127 5.43 -19.95 4.05
CA SER A 127 6.02 -19.17 5.14
C SER A 127 5.18 -17.96 5.54
N TRP A 128 4.63 -17.24 4.56
CA TRP A 128 3.79 -16.08 4.80
C TRP A 128 2.49 -16.46 5.52
N ARG A 129 1.77 -17.45 5.01
CA ARG A 129 0.47 -17.88 5.54
C ARG A 129 0.51 -18.36 6.99
N GLY A 130 1.66 -18.84 7.44
CA GLY A 130 1.84 -19.27 8.82
C GLY A 130 2.26 -18.15 9.78
N ARG A 131 2.68 -17.00 9.28
CA ARG A 131 3.30 -15.94 10.08
C ARG A 131 2.57 -14.61 10.01
N TRP A 132 1.98 -14.28 8.86
CA TRP A 132 1.39 -12.97 8.58
C TRP A 132 0.03 -13.10 7.92
N ASN A 133 -0.82 -12.14 8.20
CA ASN A 133 -2.09 -11.92 7.51
C ASN A 133 -2.14 -10.50 6.97
N LEU A 134 -2.87 -10.30 5.87
CA LEU A 134 -3.21 -9.00 5.33
C LEU A 134 -4.64 -8.66 5.72
N VAL A 135 -4.79 -7.51 6.34
CA VAL A 135 -6.08 -7.00 6.80
C VAL A 135 -6.41 -5.74 6.03
N PRO A 136 -7.57 -5.63 5.38
CA PRO A 136 -7.98 -4.42 4.69
C PRO A 136 -7.93 -3.19 5.63
N TRP A 137 -7.39 -2.08 5.12
CA TRP A 137 -7.22 -0.85 5.87
C TRP A 137 -7.37 0.38 4.96
N GLY A 138 -8.62 0.74 4.67
CA GLY A 138 -8.88 1.82 3.73
C GLY A 138 -8.37 1.50 2.34
N LEU A 139 -7.43 2.31 1.84
CA LEU A 139 -6.79 2.10 0.53
C LEU A 139 -5.65 1.07 0.55
N HIS A 140 -5.33 0.51 1.71
CA HIS A 140 -4.16 -0.33 1.91
C HIS A 140 -4.54 -1.65 2.57
N TYR A 141 -3.57 -2.53 2.67
CA TYR A 141 -3.62 -3.70 3.53
C TYR A 141 -2.63 -3.53 4.68
N ARG A 142 -3.07 -3.74 5.89
CA ARG A 142 -2.20 -3.80 7.06
C ARG A 142 -1.64 -5.19 7.24
N ILE A 143 -0.34 -5.29 7.46
CA ILE A 143 0.31 -6.54 7.85
C ILE A 143 0.10 -6.76 9.33
N VAL A 144 -0.41 -7.92 9.70
CA VAL A 144 -0.59 -8.36 11.08
C VAL A 144 0.00 -9.75 11.28
N ALA A 145 0.50 -10.04 12.47
CA ALA A 145 0.99 -11.38 12.78
C ALA A 145 -0.15 -12.40 12.72
N ALA A 146 0.11 -13.58 12.20
CA ALA A 146 -0.84 -14.69 12.23
C ALA A 146 -1.19 -15.00 13.69
N GLY A 147 -2.48 -15.08 14.01
CA GLY A 147 -2.96 -15.25 15.39
C GLY A 147 -3.09 -13.97 16.21
N ALA A 148 -2.65 -12.81 15.70
CA ALA A 148 -3.06 -11.54 16.30
C ALA A 148 -4.60 -11.42 16.22
N VAL A 149 -5.20 -10.91 17.29
CA VAL A 149 -6.63 -10.62 17.29
C VAL A 149 -6.90 -9.64 16.17
N GLN A 150 -7.54 -10.14 15.12
CA GLN A 150 -7.99 -9.28 14.05
C GLN A 150 -9.13 -8.44 14.66
N GLY A 151 -9.04 -7.12 14.46
CA GLY A 151 -10.09 -6.22 14.91
C GLY A 151 -11.47 -6.62 14.37
N ASP A 152 -12.52 -6.05 14.93
CA ASP A 152 -13.91 -6.32 14.50
C ASP A 152 -14.05 -6.03 13.01
N ALA A 153 -14.67 -6.97 12.28
CA ALA A 153 -14.99 -6.80 10.87
C ALA A 153 -15.84 -5.55 10.61
N GLY A 154 -16.67 -5.15 11.58
CA GLY A 154 -17.44 -3.90 11.55
C GLY A 154 -16.55 -2.66 11.58
N GLU A 155 -15.48 -2.66 12.35
CA GLU A 155 -14.51 -1.57 12.37
C GLU A 155 -13.80 -1.41 11.02
N TRP A 156 -13.41 -2.51 10.39
CA TRP A 156 -12.77 -2.47 9.07
C TRP A 156 -13.70 -1.94 7.99
N LEU A 157 -14.95 -2.41 8.01
CA LEU A 157 -15.97 -1.95 7.07
C LEU A 157 -16.22 -0.45 7.24
N ALA A 158 -16.41 0.01 8.46
CA ALA A 158 -16.64 1.44 8.75
C ALA A 158 -15.45 2.29 8.28
N ARG A 159 -14.22 1.84 8.50
CA ARG A 159 -13.01 2.52 8.06
C ARG A 159 -12.92 2.56 6.53
N SER A 160 -13.17 1.45 5.86
CA SER A 160 -13.13 1.38 4.39
C SER A 160 -14.19 2.27 3.76
N LEU A 161 -15.40 2.31 4.33
CA LEU A 161 -16.46 3.21 3.88
C LEU A 161 -16.07 4.68 4.07
N ALA A 162 -15.48 5.04 5.20
CA ALA A 162 -15.00 6.41 5.44
C ALA A 162 -13.92 6.84 4.45
N GLU A 163 -13.00 5.94 4.06
CA GLU A 163 -12.01 6.24 3.02
C GLU A 163 -12.64 6.38 1.63
N ILE A 164 -13.63 5.55 1.29
CA ILE A 164 -14.38 5.68 0.03
C ILE A 164 -15.09 7.04 -0.02
N ASP A 165 -15.74 7.45 1.06
CA ASP A 165 -16.45 8.74 1.10
C ASP A 165 -15.46 9.91 1.02
N ARG A 166 -14.29 9.80 1.65
CA ARG A 166 -13.21 10.79 1.51
C ARG A 166 -12.71 10.89 0.07
N LEU A 167 -12.50 9.74 -0.60
CA LEU A 167 -12.11 9.72 -2.01
C LEU A 167 -13.18 10.31 -2.92
N LYS A 168 -14.46 9.97 -2.69
CA LYS A 168 -15.56 10.56 -3.46
C LYS A 168 -15.58 12.08 -3.31
N ALA A 169 -15.46 12.59 -2.09
CA ALA A 169 -15.41 14.03 -1.84
C ALA A 169 -14.19 14.70 -2.51
N ALA A 170 -13.05 14.03 -2.51
CA ALA A 170 -11.83 14.53 -3.17
C ALA A 170 -11.94 14.55 -4.70
N TYR A 171 -12.80 13.71 -5.26
CA TYR A 171 -13.12 13.67 -6.70
C TYR A 171 -14.46 14.36 -7.01
N GLU A 172 -14.90 15.33 -6.20
CA GLU A 172 -16.08 16.15 -6.51
C GLU A 172 -15.93 16.78 -7.89
N GLY A 173 -16.84 16.42 -8.82
CA GLY A 173 -16.74 16.74 -10.24
C GLY A 173 -16.56 15.53 -11.14
N GLY A 174 -16.44 14.36 -10.53
CA GLY A 174 -16.24 13.09 -11.20
C GLY A 174 -14.79 12.87 -11.66
N PRO A 175 -14.44 11.63 -12.01
CA PRO A 175 -13.18 11.38 -12.68
C PRO A 175 -13.16 12.18 -13.97
N PRO A 176 -12.01 12.80 -14.36
CA PRO A 176 -11.93 13.49 -15.64
C PRO A 176 -12.39 12.57 -16.75
N SER A 177 -13.18 13.15 -17.68
CA SER A 177 -13.76 12.38 -18.78
C SER A 177 -12.67 11.58 -19.51
N PRO A 178 -12.90 10.29 -19.79
CA PRO A 178 -11.99 9.45 -20.59
C PRO A 178 -11.60 10.09 -21.92
N ASP A 179 -12.47 10.94 -22.48
CA ASP A 179 -12.23 11.63 -23.73
C ASP A 179 -11.12 12.70 -23.66
N ARG A 180 -10.76 13.16 -22.46
CA ARG A 180 -9.67 14.13 -22.25
C ARG A 180 -8.31 13.50 -22.07
N PHE A 181 -8.27 12.20 -21.81
CA PHE A 181 -7.04 11.44 -21.62
C PHE A 181 -7.04 10.25 -22.57
N ARG A 182 -6.11 10.21 -23.50
CA ARG A 182 -5.77 8.96 -24.15
C ARG A 182 -5.39 8.00 -23.04
N VAL A 183 -6.15 6.91 -22.91
CA VAL A 183 -5.99 5.82 -21.94
C VAL A 183 -4.73 5.98 -21.10
N GLY A 184 -4.82 6.77 -20.06
CA GLY A 184 -3.66 7.13 -19.25
C GLY A 184 -3.64 6.32 -17.97
N SER A 185 -2.47 6.10 -17.52
CA SER A 185 -2.15 5.32 -16.33
C SER A 185 -2.90 5.77 -15.06
N TRP A 186 -3.38 7.02 -14.97
CA TRP A 186 -4.07 7.52 -13.78
C TRP A 186 -5.52 7.03 -13.65
N GLU A 187 -6.24 6.82 -14.76
CA GLU A 187 -7.59 6.25 -14.75
C GLU A 187 -7.54 4.79 -14.25
N ILE A 188 -6.49 4.09 -14.64
CA ILE A 188 -6.22 2.75 -14.16
C ILE A 188 -5.92 2.78 -12.65
N ALA A 189 -5.15 3.76 -12.17
CA ALA A 189 -4.85 3.91 -10.75
C ALA A 189 -6.07 4.29 -9.92
N ALA A 190 -6.86 5.27 -10.39
CA ALA A 190 -8.08 5.69 -9.71
C ALA A 190 -9.14 4.57 -9.73
N GLY A 191 -9.28 3.88 -10.87
CA GLY A 191 -10.15 2.72 -10.99
C GLY A 191 -9.71 1.56 -10.10
N ALA A 192 -8.42 1.32 -10.01
CA ALA A 192 -7.87 0.28 -9.14
C ALA A 192 -8.06 0.63 -7.67
N ALA A 193 -7.72 1.84 -7.24
CA ALA A 193 -7.94 2.30 -5.87
C ALA A 193 -9.43 2.24 -5.49
N TYR A 194 -10.32 2.59 -6.41
CA TYR A 194 -11.76 2.47 -6.23
C TYR A 194 -12.21 1.00 -6.12
N ASN A 195 -11.67 0.13 -6.98
CA ASN A 195 -11.97 -1.30 -6.96
C ASN A 195 -11.41 -1.98 -5.70
N ASP A 196 -10.22 -1.60 -5.26
CA ASP A 196 -9.60 -2.12 -4.03
C ASP A 196 -10.41 -1.70 -2.80
N ALA A 197 -10.82 -0.44 -2.72
CA ALA A 197 -11.71 0.03 -1.67
C ALA A 197 -13.08 -0.68 -1.72
N HIS A 198 -13.62 -0.92 -2.91
CA HIS A 198 -14.87 -1.68 -3.11
C HIS A 198 -14.72 -3.17 -2.80
N SER A 199 -13.59 -3.77 -3.13
CA SER A 199 -13.29 -5.17 -2.82
C SER A 199 -13.18 -5.38 -1.31
N CYS A 200 -12.60 -4.43 -0.60
CA CYS A 200 -12.56 -4.42 0.87
C CYS A 200 -13.97 -4.38 1.49
N VAL A 201 -14.91 -3.65 0.89
CA VAL A 201 -16.32 -3.63 1.31
C VAL A 201 -17.04 -4.93 0.98
N GLY A 202 -16.68 -5.57 -0.14
CA GLY A 202 -17.24 -6.85 -0.59
C GLY A 202 -16.64 -8.09 0.10
N CYS A 203 -15.51 -7.98 0.77
CA CYS A 203 -14.92 -9.02 1.58
C CYS A 203 -15.71 -9.19 2.89
N ASN A 204 -16.87 -9.83 2.78
CA ASN A 204 -17.62 -10.27 3.96
C ASN A 204 -16.77 -11.34 4.68
N PRO A 205 -16.24 -11.08 5.89
CA PRO A 205 -15.37 -12.01 6.61
C PRO A 205 -16.07 -13.32 6.96
N THR A 206 -17.40 -13.40 6.81
CA THR A 206 -18.17 -14.61 7.06
C THR A 206 -18.09 -15.65 5.91
N ARG A 207 -17.57 -15.29 4.73
CA ARG A 207 -17.39 -16.27 3.62
C ARG A 207 -16.09 -17.08 3.70
N GLY A 208 -15.11 -16.69 4.49
CA GLY A 208 -13.85 -17.42 4.67
C GLY A 208 -13.86 -18.47 5.78
N ALA A 209 -14.95 -18.59 6.56
CA ALA A 209 -15.07 -19.54 7.66
C ALA A 209 -15.85 -20.83 7.32
N LEU A 210 -16.24 -21.02 6.07
CA LEU A 210 -17.06 -22.17 5.61
C LEU A 210 -16.45 -22.91 4.41
N SER A 211 -15.11 -23.10 4.38
CA SER A 211 -14.51 -24.11 3.50
C SER A 211 -13.28 -24.73 4.15
#